data_d5f74d2b76ed0eff8903d3084fe02c0d
#
_entry.id   d5f74d2b76ed0eff8903d3084fe02c0d
#
_cell.length_a   1.000
_cell.length_b   1.000
_cell.length_c   1.000
_cell.angle_alpha   90.00
_cell.angle_beta   90.00
_cell.angle_gamma   90.00
#
_symmetry.space_group_name_H-M   'P 1'
#
loop_
_entity.id
_entity.type
_entity.pdbx_description
1 polymer ?
#
loop_
_entity_poly.entity_id
_entity_poly.type
_entity_poly.pdbx_seq_one_letter_code
_entity_poly.pdbx_strand_id
1 'polypeptide(L)'
;MAAITAALIKQVREDTGAGMLDVKKALTEAEGDVARAKEIIRAKGIAAAGKREGRKAQEGTIASKVVETANGETGYAVELNSETDFVANGQDFIAMVQEILDQAVENRCKTIDEVKTLKLANGDDAVTAVQQRSGITGEKMEIDGYNFLEGDNLYVYDHMNRHMLATIVRLSESNEDAGHKVAMQVAAMKPIALDEASVPQSVKDEELKVAIEKTKEEQVEKAVVNAIKKAGVNPNLVDSEDHIESNIKKGWLTPEDAEKAREIRAKVGAEKAANLPEQMVQNIAKGRLNKFFKESCLVDQEFQFGDGDKLNVAQWLQAQSKTLAVCDYRRYSLSAE
;
A
#
# COMPACT_ATOMS: atom_id res chain seq x y z
N MET A 1 -23.57 -36.57 34.00
CA MET A 1 -22.70 -36.13 32.88
C MET A 1 -23.42 -36.43 31.57
N ALA A 2 -23.66 -35.44 30.73
CA ALA A 2 -24.23 -35.68 29.41
C ALA A 2 -23.21 -36.47 28.57
N ALA A 3 -23.67 -37.49 27.83
CA ALA A 3 -22.76 -38.26 26.97
C ALA A 3 -22.24 -37.42 25.82
N ILE A 4 -20.92 -37.30 25.68
CA ILE A 4 -20.29 -36.58 24.59
C ILE A 4 -20.39 -37.45 23.32
N THR A 5 -21.46 -37.24 22.54
CA THR A 5 -21.74 -37.99 21.34
C THR A 5 -21.06 -37.34 20.11
N ALA A 6 -20.85 -38.10 19.02
CA ALA A 6 -20.37 -37.58 17.77
C ALA A 6 -21.27 -36.48 17.17
N ALA A 7 -22.59 -36.60 17.39
CA ALA A 7 -23.58 -35.60 16.99
C ALA A 7 -23.39 -34.29 17.74
N LEU A 8 -23.14 -34.34 19.05
CA LEU A 8 -22.91 -33.17 19.87
C LEU A 8 -21.59 -32.46 19.48
N ILE A 9 -20.52 -33.24 19.20
CA ILE A 9 -19.26 -32.70 18.71
C ILE A 9 -19.47 -32.02 17.37
N LYS A 10 -20.22 -32.64 16.45
CA LYS A 10 -20.53 -32.05 15.14
C LYS A 10 -21.29 -30.74 15.28
N GLN A 11 -22.33 -30.70 16.12
CA GLN A 11 -23.11 -29.48 16.38
C GLN A 11 -22.23 -28.34 16.89
N VAL A 12 -21.45 -28.57 17.96
CA VAL A 12 -20.58 -27.50 18.52
C VAL A 12 -19.51 -27.07 17.54
N ARG A 13 -19.00 -27.99 16.69
CA ARG A 13 -18.08 -27.63 15.61
C ARG A 13 -18.73 -26.73 14.56
N GLU A 14 -19.95 -27.04 14.14
CA GLU A 14 -20.71 -26.20 13.18
C GLU A 14 -21.00 -24.82 13.77
N ASP A 15 -21.31 -24.74 15.05
CA ASP A 15 -21.60 -23.48 15.74
C ASP A 15 -20.36 -22.63 16.00
N THR A 16 -19.18 -23.22 16.17
CA THR A 16 -17.95 -22.51 16.59
C THR A 16 -16.86 -22.45 15.51
N GLY A 17 -16.93 -23.29 14.48
CA GLY A 17 -15.89 -23.45 13.47
C GLY A 17 -14.60 -24.12 13.99
N ALA A 18 -14.54 -24.49 15.27
CA ALA A 18 -13.34 -25.05 15.90
C ALA A 18 -13.01 -26.46 15.41
N GLY A 19 -11.75 -26.87 15.51
CA GLY A 19 -11.31 -28.21 15.17
C GLY A 19 -11.96 -29.29 16.03
N MET A 20 -12.23 -30.47 15.44
CA MET A 20 -12.97 -31.57 16.08
C MET A 20 -12.33 -32.02 17.41
N LEU A 21 -10.99 -32.01 17.49
CA LEU A 21 -10.27 -32.37 18.71
C LEU A 21 -10.42 -31.30 19.80
N ASP A 22 -10.44 -30.03 19.44
CA ASP A 22 -10.58 -28.93 20.40
C ASP A 22 -12.01 -28.86 20.94
N VAL A 23 -13.01 -29.07 20.08
CA VAL A 23 -14.41 -29.23 20.49
C VAL A 23 -14.56 -30.39 21.46
N LYS A 24 -13.99 -31.57 21.14
CA LYS A 24 -14.05 -32.74 22.04
C LYS A 24 -13.42 -32.46 23.40
N LYS A 25 -12.24 -31.82 23.41
CA LYS A 25 -11.54 -31.43 24.66
C LYS A 25 -12.38 -30.44 25.47
N ALA A 26 -12.94 -29.41 24.81
CA ALA A 26 -13.77 -28.42 25.46
C ALA A 26 -15.07 -29.02 26.06
N LEU A 27 -15.75 -29.89 25.31
CA LEU A 27 -16.91 -30.63 25.82
C LEU A 27 -16.55 -31.53 26.98
N THR A 28 -15.38 -32.18 26.97
CA THR A 28 -14.91 -32.99 28.10
C THR A 28 -14.67 -32.14 29.34
N GLU A 29 -14.00 -30.99 29.18
CA GLU A 29 -13.73 -30.05 30.27
C GLU A 29 -15.02 -29.39 30.81
N ALA A 30 -15.99 -29.20 29.92
CA ALA A 30 -17.32 -28.68 30.25
C ALA A 30 -18.32 -29.76 30.75
N GLU A 31 -17.91 -31.02 30.93
CA GLU A 31 -18.75 -32.14 31.33
C GLU A 31 -19.99 -32.34 30.44
N GLY A 32 -19.92 -31.98 29.17
CA GLY A 32 -20.99 -32.06 28.19
C GLY A 32 -21.89 -30.81 28.11
N ASP A 33 -21.62 -29.76 28.89
CA ASP A 33 -22.32 -28.48 28.78
C ASP A 33 -21.83 -27.73 27.53
N VAL A 34 -22.77 -27.53 26.58
CA VAL A 34 -22.49 -26.89 25.30
C VAL A 34 -22.11 -25.40 25.45
N ALA A 35 -22.82 -24.67 26.31
CA ALA A 35 -22.58 -23.25 26.50
C ALA A 35 -21.19 -23.04 27.11
N ARG A 36 -20.84 -23.77 28.12
CA ARG A 36 -19.53 -23.74 28.77
C ARG A 36 -18.42 -24.22 27.83
N ALA A 37 -18.67 -25.24 27.00
CA ALA A 37 -17.70 -25.68 25.98
C ALA A 37 -17.40 -24.59 24.96
N LYS A 38 -18.39 -23.85 24.48
CA LYS A 38 -18.23 -22.69 23.60
C LYS A 38 -17.38 -21.58 24.25
N GLU A 39 -17.64 -21.27 25.54
CA GLU A 39 -16.82 -20.30 26.30
C GLU A 39 -15.35 -20.74 26.43
N ILE A 40 -15.10 -22.02 26.68
CA ILE A 40 -13.75 -22.59 26.75
C ILE A 40 -13.03 -22.46 25.40
N ILE A 41 -13.72 -22.80 24.29
CA ILE A 41 -13.18 -22.67 22.94
C ILE A 41 -12.82 -21.20 22.65
N ARG A 42 -13.73 -20.29 22.99
CA ARG A 42 -13.53 -18.84 22.84
C ARG A 42 -12.31 -18.34 23.62
N ALA A 43 -12.22 -18.64 24.91
CA ALA A 43 -11.12 -18.22 25.76
C ALA A 43 -9.75 -18.76 25.27
N LYS A 44 -9.72 -20.03 24.83
CA LYS A 44 -8.50 -20.65 24.26
C LYS A 44 -8.12 -20.02 22.94
N GLY A 45 -9.08 -19.65 22.10
CA GLY A 45 -8.87 -18.94 20.83
C GLY A 45 -8.20 -17.59 21.03
N ILE A 46 -8.74 -16.77 21.94
CA ILE A 46 -8.18 -15.45 22.30
C ILE A 46 -6.76 -15.59 22.86
N ALA A 47 -6.54 -16.51 23.80
CA ALA A 47 -5.22 -16.75 24.39
C ALA A 47 -4.19 -17.23 23.34
N ALA A 48 -4.62 -17.99 22.34
CA ALA A 48 -3.78 -18.44 21.25
C ALA A 48 -3.46 -17.30 20.25
N ALA A 49 -4.40 -16.38 20.01
CA ALA A 49 -4.20 -15.19 19.17
C ALA A 49 -3.10 -14.29 19.74
N GLY A 50 -3.10 -14.03 21.07
CA GLY A 50 -2.06 -13.23 21.72
C GLY A 50 -0.63 -13.78 21.54
N LYS A 51 -0.47 -15.10 21.41
CA LYS A 51 0.84 -15.72 21.14
C LYS A 51 1.35 -15.50 19.70
N ARG A 52 0.47 -15.04 18.80
CA ARG A 52 0.77 -14.81 17.38
C ARG A 52 0.98 -13.33 17.05
N GLU A 53 0.85 -12.44 18.02
CA GLU A 53 0.92 -10.99 17.82
C GLU A 53 2.19 -10.54 17.07
N GLY A 54 3.33 -11.17 17.34
CA GLY A 54 4.60 -10.90 16.67
C GLY A 54 4.76 -11.47 15.25
N ARG A 55 3.77 -12.20 14.72
CA ARG A 55 3.82 -12.73 13.35
C ARG A 55 3.44 -11.65 12.34
N LYS A 56 3.85 -11.83 11.09
CA LYS A 56 3.44 -10.96 9.99
C LYS A 56 2.15 -11.47 9.37
N ALA A 57 1.17 -10.60 9.20
CA ALA A 57 -0.08 -10.84 8.48
C ALA A 57 -0.08 -9.88 7.27
N GLN A 58 0.35 -10.36 6.10
CA GLN A 58 0.55 -9.54 4.90
C GLN A 58 -0.48 -9.83 3.80
N GLU A 59 -1.26 -10.89 3.99
CA GLU A 59 -2.42 -11.20 3.16
C GLU A 59 -3.68 -10.66 3.85
N GLY A 60 -4.80 -10.58 3.12
CA GLY A 60 -6.04 -10.07 3.72
C GLY A 60 -7.11 -9.72 2.70
N THR A 61 -8.07 -8.95 3.16
CA THR A 61 -9.20 -8.48 2.34
C THR A 61 -9.56 -7.05 2.73
N ILE A 62 -9.79 -6.21 1.72
CA ILE A 62 -10.33 -4.86 1.86
C ILE A 62 -11.78 -4.86 1.43
N ALA A 63 -12.69 -4.50 2.32
CA ALA A 63 -14.07 -4.19 1.97
C ALA A 63 -14.26 -2.67 1.90
N SER A 64 -14.97 -2.19 0.89
CA SER A 64 -15.24 -0.77 0.70
C SER A 64 -16.66 -0.51 0.20
N LYS A 65 -17.23 0.64 0.58
CA LYS A 65 -18.61 1.01 0.26
C LYS A 65 -18.81 2.51 0.32
N VAL A 66 -19.62 3.06 -0.58
CA VAL A 66 -20.16 4.42 -0.46
C VAL A 66 -21.62 4.32 -0.03
N VAL A 67 -22.02 5.18 0.89
CA VAL A 67 -23.40 5.29 1.37
C VAL A 67 -23.85 6.75 1.35
N GLU A 68 -25.12 6.98 1.01
CA GLU A 68 -25.76 8.28 1.15
C GLU A 68 -26.01 8.58 2.63
N THR A 69 -25.80 9.82 3.02
CA THR A 69 -26.04 10.32 4.38
C THR A 69 -26.87 11.60 4.32
N ALA A 70 -27.33 12.09 5.45
CA ALA A 70 -28.07 13.35 5.51
C ALA A 70 -27.24 14.58 5.07
N ASN A 71 -25.90 14.45 5.04
CA ASN A 71 -24.97 15.54 4.73
C ASN A 71 -24.14 15.28 3.45
N GLY A 72 -24.65 14.45 2.52
CA GLY A 72 -23.95 14.02 1.32
C GLY A 72 -23.64 12.53 1.36
N GLU A 73 -22.53 12.12 0.79
CA GLU A 73 -22.08 10.73 0.73
C GLU A 73 -20.91 10.48 1.68
N THR A 74 -20.74 9.24 2.10
CA THR A 74 -19.55 8.80 2.83
C THR A 74 -19.06 7.49 2.28
N GLY A 75 -17.79 7.46 1.88
CA GLY A 75 -17.06 6.26 1.48
C GLY A 75 -16.29 5.69 2.66
N TYR A 76 -16.36 4.38 2.83
CA TYR A 76 -15.70 3.63 3.88
C TYR A 76 -14.83 2.53 3.28
N ALA A 77 -13.70 2.23 3.92
CA ALA A 77 -12.88 1.07 3.63
C ALA A 77 -12.32 0.47 4.93
N VAL A 78 -12.42 -0.86 5.06
CA VAL A 78 -11.90 -1.64 6.18
C VAL A 78 -10.94 -2.69 5.62
N GLU A 79 -9.80 -2.85 6.26
CA GLU A 79 -8.80 -3.87 5.97
C GLU A 79 -8.69 -4.84 7.14
N LEU A 80 -8.83 -6.13 6.83
CA LEU A 80 -8.58 -7.24 7.74
C LEU A 80 -7.47 -8.11 7.16
N ASN A 81 -6.40 -8.33 7.94
CA ASN A 81 -5.24 -9.10 7.51
C ASN A 81 -5.18 -10.49 8.12
N SER A 82 -4.51 -11.41 7.39
CA SER A 82 -4.19 -12.78 7.78
C SER A 82 -2.79 -13.16 7.32
N GLU A 83 -2.28 -14.32 7.76
CA GLU A 83 -0.94 -14.79 7.36
C GLU A 83 -0.92 -15.33 5.93
N THR A 84 -2.04 -15.94 5.45
CA THR A 84 -2.14 -16.57 4.12
C THR A 84 -3.36 -16.11 3.34
N ASP A 85 -3.24 -16.19 2.01
CA ASP A 85 -4.32 -15.97 1.07
C ASP A 85 -5.43 -17.04 1.17
N PHE A 86 -5.10 -18.25 1.60
CA PHE A 86 -6.10 -19.31 1.87
C PHE A 86 -7.13 -18.88 2.90
N VAL A 87 -6.69 -18.24 3.98
CA VAL A 87 -7.58 -17.70 5.00
C VAL A 87 -8.29 -16.45 4.50
N ALA A 88 -7.56 -15.52 3.87
CA ALA A 88 -8.11 -14.27 3.33
C ALA A 88 -9.24 -14.50 2.31
N ASN A 89 -9.11 -15.50 1.44
CA ASN A 89 -10.13 -15.86 0.45
C ASN A 89 -11.26 -16.74 1.01
N GLY A 90 -11.21 -17.10 2.29
CA GLY A 90 -12.26 -17.89 2.93
C GLY A 90 -13.58 -17.13 3.07
N GLN A 91 -14.72 -17.77 2.79
CA GLN A 91 -16.04 -17.14 2.87
C GLN A 91 -16.32 -16.51 4.23
N ASP A 92 -15.94 -17.19 5.33
CA ASP A 92 -16.13 -16.69 6.68
C ASP A 92 -15.25 -15.49 6.99
N PHE A 93 -14.06 -15.39 6.37
CA PHE A 93 -13.17 -14.25 6.50
C PHE A 93 -13.75 -13.04 5.78
N ILE A 94 -14.17 -13.22 4.54
CA ILE A 94 -14.82 -12.18 3.72
C ILE A 94 -16.10 -11.69 4.41
N ALA A 95 -16.92 -12.59 4.92
CA ALA A 95 -18.14 -12.25 5.65
C ALA A 95 -17.84 -11.42 6.92
N MET A 96 -16.78 -11.74 7.65
CA MET A 96 -16.35 -10.96 8.82
C MET A 96 -15.90 -9.55 8.44
N VAL A 97 -15.11 -9.38 7.37
CA VAL A 97 -14.71 -8.05 6.88
C VAL A 97 -15.94 -7.24 6.50
N GLN A 98 -16.88 -7.85 5.78
CA GLN A 98 -18.13 -7.19 5.37
C GLN A 98 -18.98 -6.79 6.58
N GLU A 99 -19.10 -7.64 7.59
CA GLU A 99 -19.82 -7.33 8.82
C GLU A 99 -19.19 -6.15 9.56
N ILE A 100 -17.86 -6.12 9.68
CA ILE A 100 -17.12 -5.01 10.30
C ILE A 100 -17.37 -3.71 9.53
N LEU A 101 -17.32 -3.76 8.19
CA LEU A 101 -17.62 -2.61 7.35
C LEU A 101 -19.06 -2.12 7.54
N ASP A 102 -20.05 -3.02 7.52
CA ASP A 102 -21.45 -2.65 7.66
C ASP A 102 -21.73 -2.03 9.05
N GLN A 103 -21.09 -2.54 10.10
CA GLN A 103 -21.16 -1.94 11.44
C GLN A 103 -20.43 -0.59 11.50
N ALA A 104 -19.31 -0.43 10.83
CA ALA A 104 -18.62 0.85 10.75
C ALA A 104 -19.46 1.92 10.04
N VAL A 105 -20.18 1.54 8.99
CA VAL A 105 -21.13 2.39 8.27
C VAL A 105 -22.30 2.78 9.17
N GLU A 106 -22.94 1.81 9.82
CA GLU A 106 -24.10 2.02 10.69
C GLU A 106 -23.77 2.97 11.85
N ASN A 107 -22.61 2.79 12.47
CA ASN A 107 -22.13 3.60 13.57
C ASN A 107 -21.37 4.87 13.15
N ARG A 108 -21.20 5.11 11.85
CA ARG A 108 -20.49 6.27 11.28
C ARG A 108 -19.10 6.47 11.88
N CYS A 109 -18.36 5.39 12.00
CA CYS A 109 -17.02 5.43 12.56
C CYS A 109 -16.11 6.38 11.77
N LYS A 110 -15.23 7.08 12.48
CA LYS A 110 -14.25 8.02 11.91
C LYS A 110 -12.81 7.57 12.12
N THR A 111 -12.60 6.62 13.02
CA THR A 111 -11.27 6.12 13.38
C THR A 111 -11.25 4.61 13.43
N ILE A 112 -10.05 4.04 13.24
CA ILE A 112 -9.82 2.60 13.38
C ILE A 112 -10.11 2.12 14.81
N ASP A 113 -9.88 2.95 15.82
CA ASP A 113 -10.13 2.61 17.21
C ASP A 113 -11.63 2.46 17.49
N GLU A 114 -12.46 3.31 16.88
CA GLU A 114 -13.92 3.15 16.92
C GLU A 114 -14.34 1.83 16.26
N VAL A 115 -13.78 1.51 15.09
CA VAL A 115 -14.06 0.23 14.39
C VAL A 115 -13.67 -0.98 15.23
N LYS A 116 -12.52 -0.94 15.90
CA LYS A 116 -12.04 -2.04 16.76
C LYS A 116 -12.98 -2.34 17.94
N THR A 117 -13.75 -1.37 18.41
CA THR A 117 -14.68 -1.50 19.54
C THR A 117 -16.12 -1.78 19.14
N LEU A 118 -16.44 -1.84 17.83
CA LEU A 118 -17.78 -2.14 17.32
C LEU A 118 -18.28 -3.48 17.79
N LYS A 119 -19.57 -3.55 18.11
CA LYS A 119 -20.24 -4.82 18.45
C LYS A 119 -20.72 -5.51 17.17
N LEU A 120 -20.28 -6.75 16.99
CA LEU A 120 -20.72 -7.61 15.91
C LEU A 120 -21.97 -8.43 16.33
N ALA A 121 -22.59 -9.10 15.37
CA ALA A 121 -23.84 -9.84 15.57
C ALA A 121 -23.75 -10.91 16.67
N ASN A 122 -22.56 -11.47 16.91
CA ASN A 122 -22.31 -12.42 17.98
C ASN A 122 -22.22 -11.79 19.39
N GLY A 123 -22.32 -10.46 19.50
CA GLY A 123 -22.23 -9.68 20.74
C GLY A 123 -20.81 -9.33 21.19
N ASP A 124 -19.78 -9.80 20.49
CA ASP A 124 -18.39 -9.48 20.76
C ASP A 124 -18.00 -8.14 20.13
N ASP A 125 -16.94 -7.50 20.62
CA ASP A 125 -16.31 -6.44 19.87
C ASP A 125 -15.49 -7.01 18.70
N ALA A 126 -15.25 -6.17 17.69
CA ALA A 126 -14.61 -6.59 16.46
C ALA A 126 -13.23 -7.23 16.70
N VAL A 127 -12.41 -6.66 17.61
CA VAL A 127 -11.11 -7.23 17.97
C VAL A 127 -11.24 -8.61 18.56
N THR A 128 -12.16 -8.79 19.51
CA THR A 128 -12.43 -10.09 20.16
C THR A 128 -12.90 -11.12 19.13
N ALA A 129 -13.79 -10.74 18.20
CA ALA A 129 -14.27 -11.64 17.16
C ALA A 129 -13.12 -12.08 16.21
N VAL A 130 -12.26 -11.14 15.82
CA VAL A 130 -11.07 -11.42 15.00
C VAL A 130 -10.09 -12.34 15.74
N GLN A 131 -9.84 -12.12 17.04
CA GLN A 131 -8.99 -12.98 17.85
C GLN A 131 -9.54 -14.40 17.98
N GLN A 132 -10.85 -14.56 18.11
CA GLN A 132 -11.49 -15.88 18.13
C GLN A 132 -11.30 -16.58 16.78
N ARG A 133 -11.49 -15.85 15.67
CA ARG A 133 -11.28 -16.40 14.33
C ARG A 133 -9.82 -16.80 14.12
N SER A 134 -8.85 -15.98 14.57
CA SER A 134 -7.44 -16.33 14.62
C SER A 134 -7.19 -17.62 15.41
N GLY A 135 -7.90 -17.83 16.52
CA GLY A 135 -7.84 -19.07 17.29
C GLY A 135 -8.28 -20.30 16.50
N ILE A 136 -9.29 -20.16 15.65
CA ILE A 136 -9.86 -21.24 14.82
C ILE A 136 -8.95 -21.56 13.64
N THR A 137 -8.50 -20.55 12.92
CA THR A 137 -7.66 -20.71 11.72
C THR A 137 -6.22 -21.10 12.04
N GLY A 138 -5.74 -20.72 13.23
CA GLY A 138 -4.33 -20.90 13.61
C GLY A 138 -3.41 -19.82 13.06
N GLU A 139 -3.93 -18.80 12.39
CA GLU A 139 -3.20 -17.69 11.82
C GLU A 139 -3.37 -16.40 12.61
N LYS A 140 -2.38 -15.51 12.55
CA LYS A 140 -2.55 -14.14 13.02
C LYS A 140 -3.59 -13.46 12.13
N MET A 141 -4.51 -12.75 12.77
CA MET A 141 -5.49 -11.88 12.09
C MET A 141 -5.59 -10.58 12.84
N GLU A 142 -5.70 -9.46 12.11
CA GLU A 142 -5.81 -8.14 12.70
C GLU A 142 -6.57 -7.17 11.79
N ILE A 143 -7.34 -6.25 12.42
CA ILE A 143 -7.89 -5.08 11.72
C ILE A 143 -6.74 -4.10 11.63
N ASP A 144 -6.11 -4.01 10.44
CA ASP A 144 -4.89 -3.23 10.24
C ASP A 144 -5.19 -1.85 9.66
N GLY A 145 -6.27 -1.72 8.90
CA GLY A 145 -6.60 -0.49 8.26
C GLY A 145 -8.08 -0.11 8.27
N TYR A 146 -8.29 1.20 8.33
CA TYR A 146 -9.58 1.84 8.18
C TYR A 146 -9.43 3.21 7.55
N ASN A 147 -10.31 3.53 6.61
CA ASN A 147 -10.39 4.85 6.02
C ASN A 147 -11.83 5.24 5.75
N PHE A 148 -12.09 6.53 5.80
CA PHE A 148 -13.34 7.09 5.34
C PHE A 148 -13.10 8.43 4.62
N LEU A 149 -14.05 8.81 3.77
CA LEU A 149 -14.05 10.07 3.04
C LEU A 149 -15.48 10.61 2.97
N GLU A 150 -15.71 11.80 3.51
CA GLU A 150 -17.01 12.48 3.48
C GLU A 150 -17.07 13.51 2.35
N GLY A 151 -18.23 13.65 1.74
CA GLY A 151 -18.50 14.67 0.71
C GLY A 151 -19.57 14.22 -0.28
N ASP A 152 -19.76 15.01 -1.32
CA ASP A 152 -20.60 14.64 -2.45
C ASP A 152 -19.75 14.07 -3.58
N ASN A 153 -20.37 13.30 -4.47
CA ASN A 153 -19.75 12.75 -5.67
C ASN A 153 -18.56 11.82 -5.38
N LEU A 154 -18.82 10.83 -4.53
CA LEU A 154 -17.84 9.80 -4.16
C LEU A 154 -17.93 8.58 -5.07
N TYR A 155 -16.77 8.07 -5.47
CA TYR A 155 -16.64 6.91 -6.35
C TYR A 155 -15.67 5.92 -5.75
N VAL A 156 -16.10 4.66 -5.62
CA VAL A 156 -15.26 3.55 -5.14
C VAL A 156 -14.83 2.69 -6.33
N TYR A 157 -13.59 2.26 -6.30
CA TYR A 157 -13.06 1.26 -7.21
C TYR A 157 -12.32 0.17 -6.44
N ASP A 158 -12.76 -1.07 -6.58
CA ASP A 158 -12.08 -2.27 -6.12
C ASP A 158 -11.33 -2.88 -7.31
N HIS A 159 -10.01 -2.94 -7.22
CA HIS A 159 -9.18 -3.36 -8.34
C HIS A 159 -9.40 -4.83 -8.70
N MET A 160 -9.97 -5.05 -9.88
CA MET A 160 -10.30 -6.37 -10.44
C MET A 160 -11.26 -7.20 -9.56
N ASN A 161 -12.00 -6.59 -8.65
CA ASN A 161 -12.85 -7.25 -7.64
C ASN A 161 -12.09 -8.31 -6.82
N ARG A 162 -10.82 -8.06 -6.54
CA ARG A 162 -9.98 -8.96 -5.74
C ARG A 162 -9.93 -8.59 -4.27
N HIS A 163 -10.49 -7.46 -3.89
CA HIS A 163 -10.51 -6.97 -2.51
C HIS A 163 -9.13 -6.80 -1.87
N MET A 164 -8.11 -6.55 -2.71
CA MET A 164 -6.71 -6.35 -2.28
C MET A 164 -6.24 -4.90 -2.45
N LEU A 165 -6.97 -4.14 -3.25
CA LEU A 165 -6.70 -2.73 -3.53
C LEU A 165 -8.02 -2.02 -3.79
N ALA A 166 -8.36 -1.05 -2.95
CA ALA A 166 -9.52 -0.21 -3.11
C ALA A 166 -9.13 1.27 -3.13
N THR A 167 -9.87 2.06 -3.90
CA THR A 167 -9.73 3.51 -3.94
C THR A 167 -11.08 4.19 -3.78
N ILE A 168 -11.09 5.33 -3.10
CA ILE A 168 -12.23 6.22 -2.97
C ILE A 168 -11.81 7.58 -3.52
N VAL A 169 -12.57 8.13 -4.45
CA VAL A 169 -12.29 9.42 -5.07
C VAL A 169 -13.49 10.34 -4.90
N ARG A 170 -13.24 11.61 -4.58
CA ARG A 170 -14.24 12.66 -4.53
C ARG A 170 -14.05 13.64 -5.67
N LEU A 171 -15.10 13.87 -6.45
CA LEU A 171 -15.12 14.89 -7.49
C LEU A 171 -15.91 16.13 -7.05
N SER A 172 -15.65 17.27 -7.70
CA SER A 172 -16.35 18.54 -7.45
C SER A 172 -17.79 18.53 -7.94
N GLU A 173 -18.12 17.67 -8.91
CA GLU A 173 -19.45 17.51 -9.48
C GLU A 173 -19.67 16.06 -9.92
N SER A 174 -20.92 15.65 -10.08
CA SER A 174 -21.27 14.27 -10.41
C SER A 174 -20.87 13.94 -11.85
N ASN A 175 -20.01 12.92 -11.98
CA ASN A 175 -19.63 12.31 -13.25
C ASN A 175 -19.12 10.90 -13.01
N GLU A 176 -19.97 9.90 -13.22
CA GLU A 176 -19.69 8.51 -12.89
C GLU A 176 -18.51 7.93 -13.69
N ASP A 177 -18.45 8.20 -15.01
CA ASP A 177 -17.35 7.72 -15.86
C ASP A 177 -16.01 8.33 -15.45
N ALA A 178 -15.98 9.65 -15.20
CA ALA A 178 -14.78 10.32 -14.73
C ALA A 178 -14.35 9.86 -13.34
N GLY A 179 -15.30 9.70 -12.42
CA GLY A 179 -15.03 9.20 -11.07
C GLY A 179 -14.40 7.81 -11.09
N HIS A 180 -14.98 6.90 -11.87
CA HIS A 180 -14.44 5.54 -12.02
C HIS A 180 -13.03 5.53 -12.65
N LYS A 181 -12.83 6.26 -13.74
CA LYS A 181 -11.53 6.36 -14.43
C LYS A 181 -10.44 6.98 -13.55
N VAL A 182 -10.78 8.03 -12.77
CA VAL A 182 -9.83 8.64 -11.82
C VAL A 182 -9.53 7.68 -10.66
N ALA A 183 -10.50 6.93 -10.16
CA ALA A 183 -10.28 5.91 -9.14
C ALA A 183 -9.34 4.79 -9.65
N MET A 184 -9.46 4.38 -10.92
CA MET A 184 -8.51 3.48 -11.58
C MET A 184 -7.11 4.11 -11.69
N GLN A 185 -7.00 5.40 -12.01
CA GLN A 185 -5.73 6.14 -12.04
C GLN A 185 -5.04 6.11 -10.67
N VAL A 186 -5.78 6.40 -9.60
CA VAL A 186 -5.26 6.34 -8.23
C VAL A 186 -4.76 4.94 -7.88
N ALA A 187 -5.51 3.90 -8.27
CA ALA A 187 -5.11 2.52 -8.06
C ALA A 187 -3.80 2.17 -8.76
N ALA A 188 -3.68 2.54 -10.05
CA ALA A 188 -2.56 2.17 -10.91
C ALA A 188 -1.31 3.01 -10.66
N MET A 189 -1.46 4.33 -10.51
CA MET A 189 -0.33 5.27 -10.51
C MET A 189 0.15 5.68 -9.11
N LYS A 190 -0.51 5.21 -8.04
CA LYS A 190 -0.09 5.38 -6.64
C LYS A 190 0.32 6.82 -6.30
N PRO A 191 -0.54 7.83 -6.53
CA PRO A 191 -0.17 9.20 -6.21
C PRO A 191 0.06 9.37 -4.70
N ILE A 192 1.09 10.14 -4.34
CA ILE A 192 1.43 10.42 -2.94
C ILE A 192 0.64 11.60 -2.36
N ALA A 193 0.13 12.46 -3.23
CA ALA A 193 -0.67 13.64 -2.87
C ALA A 193 -1.63 14.01 -4.00
N LEU A 194 -2.64 14.81 -3.68
CA LEU A 194 -3.57 15.34 -4.66
C LEU A 194 -2.86 16.25 -5.67
N ASP A 195 -2.10 17.22 -5.15
CA ASP A 195 -1.35 18.23 -5.89
C ASP A 195 -0.03 18.57 -5.17
N GLU A 196 0.81 19.40 -5.79
CA GLU A 196 2.06 19.86 -5.19
C GLU A 196 1.85 20.58 -3.83
N ALA A 197 0.75 21.34 -3.66
CA ALA A 197 0.47 22.05 -2.43
C ALA A 197 0.23 21.09 -1.26
N SER A 198 -0.39 19.95 -1.55
CA SER A 198 -0.72 18.89 -0.59
C SER A 198 0.47 18.01 -0.20
N VAL A 199 1.61 18.08 -0.90
CA VAL A 199 2.83 17.33 -0.53
C VAL A 199 3.43 17.95 0.74
N PRO A 200 3.72 17.15 1.80
CA PRO A 200 4.36 17.64 3.01
C PRO A 200 5.70 18.31 2.73
N GLN A 201 6.01 19.41 3.44
CA GLN A 201 7.26 20.16 3.24
C GLN A 201 8.50 19.28 3.48
N SER A 202 8.45 18.36 4.45
CA SER A 202 9.53 17.41 4.72
C SER A 202 9.86 16.52 3.52
N VAL A 203 8.83 16.07 2.78
CA VAL A 203 9.00 15.26 1.56
C VAL A 203 9.61 16.12 0.45
N LYS A 204 9.14 17.37 0.27
CA LYS A 204 9.72 18.31 -0.70
C LYS A 204 11.19 18.59 -0.44
N ASP A 205 11.56 18.78 0.82
CA ASP A 205 12.94 19.07 1.24
C ASP A 205 13.85 17.85 1.03
N GLU A 206 13.36 16.66 1.33
CA GLU A 206 14.10 15.41 1.13
C GLU A 206 14.32 15.11 -0.35
N GLU A 207 13.27 15.22 -1.18
CA GLU A 207 13.35 15.03 -2.63
C GLU A 207 14.26 16.06 -3.29
N LEU A 208 14.24 17.32 -2.84
CA LEU A 208 15.15 18.35 -3.31
C LEU A 208 16.61 18.01 -2.96
N LYS A 209 16.86 17.53 -1.73
CA LYS A 209 18.20 17.09 -1.32
C LYS A 209 18.71 15.95 -2.18
N VAL A 210 17.90 14.93 -2.40
CA VAL A 210 18.22 13.79 -3.28
C VAL A 210 18.47 14.27 -4.72
N ALA A 211 17.63 15.18 -5.22
CA ALA A 211 17.79 15.76 -6.56
C ALA A 211 19.12 16.54 -6.70
N ILE A 212 19.53 17.27 -5.67
CA ILE A 212 20.82 18.00 -5.63
C ILE A 212 21.99 17.01 -5.65
N GLU A 213 21.98 15.98 -4.78
CA GLU A 213 23.04 14.97 -4.69
C GLU A 213 23.20 14.22 -6.03
N LYS A 214 22.12 13.67 -6.58
CA LYS A 214 22.13 13.03 -7.91
C LYS A 214 22.62 13.94 -9.02
N THR A 215 22.23 15.22 -8.97
CA THR A 215 22.70 16.20 -9.98
C THR A 215 24.19 16.41 -9.89
N LYS A 216 24.76 16.54 -8.68
CA LYS A 216 26.22 16.68 -8.49
C LYS A 216 26.96 15.46 -9.02
N GLU A 217 26.52 14.26 -8.62
CA GLU A 217 27.12 12.99 -9.06
C GLU A 217 27.11 12.87 -10.59
N GLU A 218 25.97 13.12 -11.24
CA GLU A 218 25.89 13.03 -12.71
C GLU A 218 26.73 14.09 -13.45
N GLN A 219 26.84 15.30 -12.91
CA GLN A 219 27.68 16.33 -13.54
C GLN A 219 29.16 15.98 -13.39
N VAL A 220 29.57 15.39 -12.29
CA VAL A 220 30.92 14.87 -12.08
C VAL A 220 31.18 13.70 -13.04
N GLU A 221 30.30 12.71 -13.08
CA GLU A 221 30.47 11.54 -13.94
C GLU A 221 30.49 11.92 -15.43
N LYS A 222 29.63 12.84 -15.87
CA LYS A 222 29.68 13.37 -17.24
C LYS A 222 31.05 13.99 -17.60
N ALA A 223 31.64 14.72 -16.66
CA ALA A 223 32.96 15.32 -16.88
C ALA A 223 34.06 14.26 -16.96
N VAL A 224 34.01 13.26 -16.07
CA VAL A 224 34.93 12.12 -16.05
C VAL A 224 34.82 11.30 -17.34
N VAL A 225 33.62 10.90 -17.75
CA VAL A 225 33.36 10.15 -18.98
C VAL A 225 33.90 10.91 -20.22
N ASN A 226 33.64 12.23 -20.29
CA ASN A 226 34.15 13.05 -21.38
C ASN A 226 35.68 13.14 -21.39
N ALA A 227 36.33 13.20 -20.22
CA ALA A 227 37.79 13.24 -20.12
C ALA A 227 38.41 11.89 -20.51
N ILE A 228 37.85 10.78 -20.07
CA ILE A 228 38.27 9.42 -20.44
C ILE A 228 38.14 9.22 -21.97
N LYS A 229 37.01 9.64 -22.56
CA LYS A 229 36.79 9.57 -24.00
C LYS A 229 37.84 10.42 -24.79
N LYS A 230 38.13 11.63 -24.30
CA LYS A 230 39.18 12.49 -24.91
C LYS A 230 40.58 11.89 -24.79
N ALA A 231 40.84 11.09 -23.77
CA ALA A 231 42.10 10.38 -23.58
C ALA A 231 42.23 9.11 -24.44
N GLY A 232 41.24 8.81 -25.29
CA GLY A 232 41.23 7.68 -26.21
C GLY A 232 40.80 6.35 -25.60
N VAL A 233 40.33 6.34 -24.34
CA VAL A 233 39.84 5.15 -23.65
C VAL A 233 38.33 5.06 -23.84
N ASN A 234 37.80 3.83 -24.06
CA ASN A 234 36.35 3.60 -24.12
C ASN A 234 35.74 3.65 -22.73
N PRO A 235 34.85 4.62 -22.39
CA PRO A 235 34.31 4.77 -21.07
C PRO A 235 33.53 3.54 -20.59
N ASN A 236 32.88 2.80 -21.49
CA ASN A 236 32.08 1.60 -21.15
C ASN A 236 32.95 0.42 -20.68
N LEU A 237 34.26 0.46 -20.87
CA LEU A 237 35.19 -0.57 -20.40
C LEU A 237 35.75 -0.25 -19.00
N VAL A 238 35.52 0.99 -18.53
CA VAL A 238 36.13 1.54 -17.31
C VAL A 238 35.13 2.26 -16.40
N ASP A 239 33.85 1.88 -16.48
CA ASP A 239 32.75 2.50 -15.72
C ASP A 239 32.73 2.09 -14.25
N SER A 240 33.29 0.91 -13.92
CA SER A 240 33.46 0.41 -12.55
C SER A 240 34.77 -0.37 -12.43
N GLU A 241 35.27 -0.55 -11.20
CA GLU A 241 36.50 -1.30 -10.94
C GLU A 241 36.35 -2.77 -11.36
N ASP A 242 35.20 -3.38 -11.08
CA ASP A 242 34.88 -4.76 -11.49
C ASP A 242 34.92 -4.93 -13.01
N HIS A 243 34.43 -3.94 -13.76
CA HIS A 243 34.48 -3.93 -15.22
C HIS A 243 35.91 -3.74 -15.73
N ILE A 244 36.71 -2.86 -15.11
CA ILE A 244 38.12 -2.68 -15.44
C ILE A 244 38.88 -4.00 -15.32
N GLU A 245 38.76 -4.68 -14.14
CA GLU A 245 39.44 -5.96 -13.91
C GLU A 245 38.97 -7.05 -14.91
N SER A 246 37.67 -7.13 -15.14
CA SER A 246 37.10 -8.11 -16.07
C SER A 246 37.57 -7.86 -17.51
N ASN A 247 37.59 -6.59 -17.93
CA ASN A 247 37.97 -6.24 -19.29
C ASN A 247 39.48 -6.38 -19.55
N ILE A 248 40.33 -6.18 -18.52
CA ILE A 248 41.76 -6.52 -18.61
C ILE A 248 41.92 -8.04 -18.79
N LYS A 249 41.25 -8.85 -17.99
CA LYS A 249 41.29 -10.35 -18.09
C LYS A 249 40.84 -10.86 -19.45
N LYS A 250 39.90 -10.16 -20.11
CA LYS A 250 39.37 -10.50 -21.43
C LYS A 250 40.25 -9.96 -22.58
N GLY A 251 41.27 -9.14 -22.28
CA GLY A 251 42.13 -8.49 -23.29
C GLY A 251 41.43 -7.34 -24.05
N TRP A 252 40.31 -6.85 -23.56
CA TRP A 252 39.59 -5.71 -24.16
C TRP A 252 40.08 -4.35 -23.68
N LEU A 253 40.80 -4.33 -22.56
CA LEU A 253 41.37 -3.15 -21.94
C LEU A 253 42.83 -3.44 -21.57
N THR A 254 43.75 -2.51 -21.93
CA THR A 254 45.13 -2.64 -21.49
C THR A 254 45.28 -2.16 -20.04
N PRO A 255 46.26 -2.72 -19.28
CA PRO A 255 46.52 -2.24 -17.92
C PRO A 255 46.89 -0.74 -17.90
N GLU A 256 47.56 -0.25 -18.94
CA GLU A 256 47.95 1.17 -19.10
C GLU A 256 46.73 2.08 -19.28
N ASP A 257 45.77 1.68 -20.11
CA ASP A 257 44.51 2.43 -20.28
C ASP A 257 43.65 2.39 -19.04
N ALA A 258 43.65 1.28 -18.30
CA ALA A 258 42.99 1.16 -17.02
C ALA A 258 43.52 2.14 -15.99
N GLU A 259 44.84 2.21 -15.82
CA GLU A 259 45.50 3.15 -14.89
C GLU A 259 45.24 4.60 -15.27
N LYS A 260 45.34 4.92 -16.55
CA LYS A 260 45.01 6.23 -17.08
C LYS A 260 43.56 6.62 -16.80
N ALA A 261 42.62 5.69 -16.91
CA ALA A 261 41.23 5.95 -16.61
C ALA A 261 41.00 6.20 -15.09
N ARG A 262 41.71 5.47 -14.22
CA ARG A 262 41.66 5.68 -12.75
C ARG A 262 42.19 7.07 -12.38
N GLU A 263 43.34 7.46 -12.93
CA GLU A 263 43.94 8.78 -12.71
C GLU A 263 42.99 9.90 -13.14
N ILE A 264 42.41 9.78 -14.36
CA ILE A 264 41.42 10.74 -14.88
C ILE A 264 40.21 10.81 -13.96
N ARG A 265 39.66 9.67 -13.54
CA ARG A 265 38.50 9.60 -12.64
C ARG A 265 38.78 10.31 -11.32
N ALA A 266 39.93 10.05 -10.73
CA ALA A 266 40.33 10.66 -9.47
C ALA A 266 40.53 12.18 -9.62
N LYS A 267 41.31 12.61 -10.59
CA LYS A 267 41.67 14.03 -10.79
C LYS A 267 40.47 14.87 -11.26
N VAL A 268 39.88 14.49 -12.39
CA VAL A 268 38.77 15.25 -12.98
C VAL A 268 37.54 15.19 -12.11
N GLY A 269 37.29 14.04 -11.44
CA GLY A 269 36.20 13.89 -10.50
C GLY A 269 36.31 14.89 -9.34
N ALA A 270 37.49 14.95 -8.69
CA ALA A 270 37.74 15.87 -7.59
C ALA A 270 37.67 17.34 -8.02
N GLU A 271 38.32 17.68 -9.13
CA GLU A 271 38.31 19.06 -9.70
C GLU A 271 36.87 19.51 -10.03
N LYS A 272 36.08 18.64 -10.67
CA LYS A 272 34.69 18.96 -11.04
C LYS A 272 33.80 19.08 -9.83
N ALA A 273 33.91 18.17 -8.86
CA ALA A 273 33.13 18.21 -7.60
C ALA A 273 33.36 19.53 -6.82
N ALA A 274 34.65 19.99 -6.77
CA ALA A 274 35.02 21.21 -6.08
C ALA A 274 34.54 22.49 -6.82
N ASN A 275 34.33 22.44 -8.15
CA ASN A 275 34.03 23.59 -8.99
C ASN A 275 32.67 23.52 -9.68
N LEU A 276 31.71 22.78 -9.13
CA LEU A 276 30.34 22.76 -9.64
C LEU A 276 29.62 24.08 -9.35
N PRO A 277 29.12 24.80 -10.37
CA PRO A 277 28.36 26.02 -10.14
C PRO A 277 27.06 25.71 -9.40
N GLU A 278 26.92 26.25 -8.20
CA GLU A 278 25.76 25.95 -7.31
C GLU A 278 24.42 26.30 -7.99
N GLN A 279 24.37 27.44 -8.71
CA GLN A 279 23.15 27.87 -9.40
C GLN A 279 22.73 26.87 -10.48
N MET A 280 23.71 26.27 -11.21
CA MET A 280 23.41 25.23 -12.20
C MET A 280 22.84 23.98 -11.54
N VAL A 281 23.42 23.53 -10.42
CA VAL A 281 22.95 22.37 -9.66
C VAL A 281 21.54 22.62 -9.17
N GLN A 282 21.28 23.80 -8.59
CA GLN A 282 19.95 24.18 -8.09
C GLN A 282 18.88 24.21 -9.21
N ASN A 283 19.22 24.76 -10.38
CA ASN A 283 18.28 24.80 -11.51
C ASN A 283 17.94 23.40 -12.03
N ILE A 284 18.91 22.51 -12.13
CA ILE A 284 18.68 21.12 -12.56
C ILE A 284 17.88 20.36 -11.50
N ALA A 285 18.22 20.53 -10.20
CA ALA A 285 17.52 19.89 -9.10
C ALA A 285 16.05 20.33 -9.03
N LYS A 286 15.75 21.61 -9.23
CA LYS A 286 14.38 22.11 -9.36
C LYS A 286 13.63 21.48 -10.53
N GLY A 287 14.30 21.30 -11.68
CA GLY A 287 13.70 20.61 -12.82
C GLY A 287 13.35 19.16 -12.50
N ARG A 288 14.19 18.47 -11.72
CA ARG A 288 13.92 17.10 -11.23
C ARG A 288 12.76 17.07 -10.24
N LEU A 289 12.72 18.02 -9.31
CA LEU A 289 11.62 18.14 -8.35
C LEU A 289 10.29 18.39 -9.07
N ASN A 290 10.26 19.26 -10.08
CA ASN A 290 9.05 19.47 -10.89
C ASN A 290 8.62 18.19 -11.64
N LYS A 291 9.58 17.39 -12.11
CA LYS A 291 9.28 16.09 -12.71
C LYS A 291 8.70 15.13 -11.68
N PHE A 292 9.27 15.08 -10.48
CA PHE A 292 8.75 14.28 -9.37
C PHE A 292 7.28 14.63 -9.06
N PHE A 293 6.92 15.91 -8.96
CA PHE A 293 5.51 16.30 -8.73
C PHE A 293 4.59 15.85 -9.85
N LYS A 294 5.02 15.99 -11.12
CA LYS A 294 4.25 15.53 -12.28
C LYS A 294 4.03 14.01 -12.30
N GLU A 295 4.93 13.25 -11.73
CA GLU A 295 4.83 11.79 -11.65
C GLU A 295 4.10 11.32 -10.38
N SER A 296 4.14 12.11 -9.31
CA SER A 296 3.69 11.71 -7.98
C SER A 296 2.38 12.37 -7.51
N CYS A 297 2.00 13.55 -8.05
CA CYS A 297 0.76 14.22 -7.69
C CYS A 297 -0.37 13.83 -8.64
N LEU A 298 -1.51 13.42 -8.09
CA LEU A 298 -2.63 12.88 -8.88
C LEU A 298 -3.05 13.79 -10.03
N VAL A 299 -3.27 15.07 -9.75
CA VAL A 299 -3.79 16.02 -10.77
C VAL A 299 -2.80 16.30 -11.91
N ASP A 300 -1.50 16.12 -11.65
CA ASP A 300 -0.41 16.38 -12.58
C ASP A 300 0.05 15.14 -13.36
N GLN A 301 -0.29 13.93 -12.88
CA GLN A 301 0.03 12.66 -13.55
C GLN A 301 -0.58 12.62 -14.96
N GLU A 302 0.17 12.07 -15.93
CA GLU A 302 -0.39 11.72 -17.25
C GLU A 302 -1.55 10.75 -17.07
N PHE A 303 -2.70 11.09 -17.63
CA PHE A 303 -3.94 10.30 -17.46
C PHE A 303 -3.91 9.06 -18.34
N GLN A 304 -3.86 7.88 -17.72
CA GLN A 304 -3.71 6.61 -18.42
C GLN A 304 -5.02 6.07 -19.00
N PHE A 305 -6.16 6.56 -18.51
CA PHE A 305 -7.50 6.06 -18.87
C PHE A 305 -8.29 7.03 -19.74
N GLY A 306 -7.61 8.02 -20.35
CA GLY A 306 -8.17 8.93 -21.34
C GLY A 306 -8.17 8.33 -22.76
N ASP A 307 -8.74 9.07 -23.71
CA ASP A 307 -8.95 8.62 -25.09
C ASP A 307 -7.72 8.80 -26.00
N GLY A 308 -6.52 8.73 -25.44
CA GLY A 308 -5.23 8.77 -26.18
C GLY A 308 -4.57 10.14 -26.25
N ASP A 309 -5.17 11.19 -25.72
CA ASP A 309 -4.54 12.49 -25.56
C ASP A 309 -3.57 12.47 -24.38
N LYS A 310 -2.36 13.04 -24.55
CA LYS A 310 -1.36 13.17 -23.49
C LYS A 310 -1.71 14.31 -22.52
N LEU A 311 -2.89 14.22 -21.93
CA LEU A 311 -3.37 15.17 -20.93
C LEU A 311 -3.03 14.65 -19.53
N ASN A 312 -2.81 15.55 -18.57
CA ASN A 312 -2.80 15.16 -17.18
C ASN A 312 -4.23 15.00 -16.64
N VAL A 313 -4.38 14.44 -15.44
CA VAL A 313 -5.71 14.20 -14.83
C VAL A 313 -6.55 15.48 -14.78
N ALA A 314 -5.96 16.60 -14.32
CA ALA A 314 -6.67 17.87 -14.23
C ALA A 314 -7.14 18.37 -15.61
N GLN A 315 -6.27 18.32 -16.61
CA GLN A 315 -6.60 18.75 -17.98
C GLN A 315 -7.68 17.88 -18.61
N TRP A 316 -7.61 16.57 -18.41
CA TRP A 316 -8.61 15.64 -18.91
C TRP A 316 -9.99 15.90 -18.28
N LEU A 317 -10.04 16.11 -16.96
CA LEU A 317 -11.28 16.45 -16.28
C LEU A 317 -11.86 17.78 -16.76
N GLN A 318 -11.04 18.82 -16.90
CA GLN A 318 -11.46 20.13 -17.39
C GLN A 318 -11.95 20.09 -18.85
N ALA A 319 -11.49 19.13 -19.65
CA ALA A 319 -12.01 18.90 -20.99
C ALA A 319 -13.45 18.32 -20.98
N GLN A 320 -13.83 17.59 -19.92
CA GLN A 320 -15.21 17.08 -19.72
C GLN A 320 -16.15 18.20 -19.22
N SER A 321 -15.73 18.91 -18.18
CA SER A 321 -16.42 20.09 -17.64
C SER A 321 -15.40 21.05 -17.03
N LYS A 322 -15.58 22.36 -17.23
CA LYS A 322 -14.63 23.38 -16.76
C LYS A 322 -14.47 23.41 -15.24
N THR A 323 -15.47 22.94 -14.51
CA THR A 323 -15.54 22.92 -13.04
C THR A 323 -15.26 21.55 -12.46
N LEU A 324 -15.14 20.52 -13.31
CA LEU A 324 -14.85 19.16 -12.86
C LEU A 324 -13.39 19.02 -12.40
N ALA A 325 -13.20 18.63 -11.15
CA ALA A 325 -11.91 18.46 -10.53
C ALA A 325 -11.93 17.33 -9.49
N VAL A 326 -10.78 16.74 -9.20
CA VAL A 326 -10.61 15.87 -8.03
C VAL A 326 -10.48 16.74 -6.79
N CYS A 327 -11.30 16.48 -5.78
CA CYS A 327 -11.28 17.19 -4.51
C CYS A 327 -10.47 16.47 -3.43
N ASP A 328 -10.55 15.13 -3.41
CA ASP A 328 -9.83 14.29 -2.45
C ASP A 328 -9.82 12.83 -2.93
N TYR A 329 -8.96 12.01 -2.36
CA TYR A 329 -8.92 10.57 -2.62
C TYR A 329 -8.36 9.78 -1.43
N ARG A 330 -8.68 8.49 -1.40
CA ARG A 330 -8.05 7.50 -0.52
C ARG A 330 -7.64 6.29 -1.34
N ARG A 331 -6.49 5.72 -1.03
CA ARG A 331 -5.98 4.50 -1.62
C ARG A 331 -5.62 3.52 -0.50
N TYR A 332 -6.10 2.32 -0.63
CA TYR A 332 -5.89 1.23 0.28
C TYR A 332 -5.31 0.04 -0.46
N SER A 333 -4.22 -0.54 0.05
CA SER A 333 -3.56 -1.70 -0.56
C SER A 333 -3.03 -2.62 0.52
N LEU A 334 -3.30 -3.91 0.43
CA LEU A 334 -2.77 -4.94 1.32
C LEU A 334 -1.25 -5.11 1.21
N SER A 335 -0.68 -4.82 0.06
CA SER A 335 0.77 -4.86 -0.10
C SER A 335 1.38 -3.63 0.56
N ALA A 336 2.26 -3.84 1.54
CA ALA A 336 3.19 -2.81 1.98
C ALA A 336 4.01 -2.36 0.76
N GLU A 337 3.86 -1.11 0.41
CA GLU A 337 4.58 -0.48 -0.71
C GLU A 337 5.94 0.05 -0.28
#